data_71e9260e4ea83561ca97959fb6acaabd
#
_entry.id   71e9260e4ea83561ca97959fb6acaabd
#
_cell.length_a   1.000
_cell.length_b   1.000
_cell.length_c   1.000
_cell.angle_alpha   90.00
_cell.angle_beta   90.00
_cell.angle_gamma   90.00
#
_symmetry.space_group_name_H-M   'P 1'
#
loop_
_entity.id
_entity.type
_entity.pdbx_description
1 polymer ?
#
loop_
_entity_poly.entity_id
_entity_poly.type
_entity_poly.pdbx_seq_one_letter_code
_entity_poly.pdbx_strand_id
1 'polypeptide(L)'
;MSVNRALEDSLMDAPVRVDVVLGEARVPMEELMSLSEGEIVALENSTTDLVDIYVSDRLMARGRLVVADGQLGVTLSEIVDGRSPGFA
;
A
#
# COMPACT_ATOMS: atom_id res chain seq x y z
N MET A 1 -0.35 8.96 -35.20
CA MET A 1 0.35 9.38 -34.14
C MET A 1 -0.38 10.18 -33.16
N SER A 2 -1.01 11.23 -33.54
CA SER A 2 -1.67 12.04 -32.55
C SER A 2 -2.74 11.26 -31.79
N VAL A 3 -3.38 10.32 -32.43
CA VAL A 3 -4.39 9.52 -31.72
C VAL A 3 -3.75 8.68 -30.62
N ASN A 4 -2.64 8.04 -30.93
CA ASN A 4 -1.95 7.24 -29.97
C ASN A 4 -1.45 8.09 -28.84
N ARG A 5 -0.98 9.27 -29.17
CA ARG A 5 -0.48 10.13 -28.14
C ARG A 5 -1.57 10.58 -27.18
N ALA A 6 -2.75 10.87 -27.72
CA ALA A 6 -3.86 11.27 -26.89
C ALA A 6 -4.26 10.14 -25.93
N LEU A 7 -4.24 8.91 -26.43
CA LEU A 7 -4.57 7.78 -25.59
C LEU A 7 -3.54 7.59 -24.49
N GLU A 8 -2.27 7.74 -24.83
CA GLU A 8 -1.23 7.60 -23.85
C GLU A 8 -1.35 8.66 -22.76
N ASP A 9 -1.63 9.88 -23.14
CA ASP A 9 -1.79 10.94 -22.17
C ASP A 9 -2.96 10.65 -21.24
N SER A 10 -4.06 10.15 -21.79
CA SER A 10 -5.20 9.81 -20.98
C SER A 10 -4.89 8.70 -20.00
N LEU A 11 -4.17 7.69 -20.45
CA LEU A 11 -3.80 6.58 -19.58
C LEU A 11 -2.86 7.02 -18.49
N MET A 12 -1.93 7.90 -18.80
CA MET A 12 -1.00 8.36 -17.79
C MET A 12 -1.66 9.22 -16.72
N ASP A 13 -2.80 9.81 -17.05
CA ASP A 13 -3.53 10.61 -16.09
C ASP A 13 -4.58 9.82 -15.33
N ALA A 14 -4.81 8.58 -15.69
CA ALA A 14 -5.83 7.78 -15.05
C ALA A 14 -5.42 7.49 -13.62
N PRO A 15 -6.35 7.65 -12.68
CA PRO A 15 -6.02 7.36 -11.28
C PRO A 15 -5.84 5.86 -11.08
N VAL A 16 -4.90 5.52 -10.23
CA VAL A 16 -4.61 4.13 -9.92
C VAL A 16 -4.68 3.97 -8.41
N ARG A 17 -5.30 2.89 -7.97
CA ARG A 17 -5.45 2.65 -6.55
C ARG A 17 -4.16 2.14 -5.94
N VAL A 18 -3.79 2.74 -4.82
CA VAL A 18 -2.59 2.35 -4.08
C VAL A 18 -3.03 1.94 -2.68
N ASP A 19 -2.66 0.74 -2.28
CA ASP A 19 -2.98 0.23 -0.95
C ASP A 19 -1.71 0.12 -0.15
N VAL A 20 -1.75 0.64 1.06
CA VAL A 20 -0.62 0.56 1.98
C VAL A 20 -1.02 -0.40 3.09
N VAL A 21 -0.33 -1.53 3.16
CA VAL A 21 -0.65 -2.57 4.13
C VAL A 21 0.27 -2.39 5.33
N LEU A 22 -0.31 -2.00 6.44
CA LEU A 22 0.47 -1.71 7.64
C LEU A 22 0.94 -2.96 8.35
N GLY A 23 0.16 -4.02 8.31
CA GLY A 23 0.53 -5.23 9.01
C GLY A 23 -0.62 -6.19 9.06
N GLU A 24 -0.44 -7.24 9.85
CA GLU A 24 -1.47 -8.26 9.98
C GLU A 24 -1.51 -8.80 11.38
N ALA A 25 -2.61 -9.43 11.71
CA ALA A 25 -2.77 -10.07 13.01
C ALA A 25 -3.63 -11.30 12.82
N ARG A 26 -3.37 -12.33 13.62
CA ARG A 26 -4.20 -13.52 13.63
C ARG A 26 -5.00 -13.50 14.91
N VAL A 27 -6.31 -13.47 14.78
CA VAL A 27 -7.20 -13.31 15.90
C VAL A 27 -8.21 -14.44 15.89
N PRO A 28 -8.38 -15.14 17.02
CA PRO A 28 -9.40 -16.19 17.07
C PRO A 28 -10.78 -15.59 16.81
N MET A 29 -11.63 -16.37 16.17
CA MET A 29 -12.95 -15.88 15.81
C MET A 29 -13.74 -15.41 17.02
N GLU A 30 -13.64 -16.15 18.13
CA GLU A 30 -14.40 -15.77 19.30
C GLU A 30 -13.93 -14.44 19.88
N GLU A 31 -12.65 -14.15 19.78
CA GLU A 31 -12.14 -12.88 20.23
C GLU A 31 -12.63 -11.77 19.31
N LEU A 32 -12.61 -12.04 18.01
CA LEU A 32 -13.07 -11.08 17.02
C LEU A 32 -14.54 -10.72 17.24
N MET A 33 -15.34 -11.72 17.58
CA MET A 33 -16.77 -11.50 17.76
C MET A 33 -17.08 -10.70 19.02
N SER A 34 -16.14 -10.61 19.93
CA SER A 34 -16.37 -9.89 21.20
C SER A 34 -15.72 -8.53 21.22
N LEU A 35 -15.17 -8.07 20.11
CA LEU A 35 -14.53 -6.76 20.07
C LEU A 35 -15.57 -5.65 20.22
N SER A 36 -15.17 -4.60 20.91
CA SER A 36 -16.02 -3.44 21.13
C SER A 36 -15.28 -2.19 20.65
N GLU A 37 -16.04 -1.14 20.48
CA GLU A 37 -15.43 0.12 20.08
C GLU A 37 -14.39 0.55 21.08
N GLY A 38 -13.28 1.05 20.59
CA GLY A 38 -12.20 1.52 21.47
C GLY A 38 -11.16 0.48 21.76
N GLU A 39 -11.44 -0.78 21.47
CA GLU A 39 -10.45 -1.81 21.71
C GLU A 39 -9.38 -1.78 20.65
N ILE A 40 -8.21 -2.29 20.99
CA ILE A 40 -7.07 -2.27 20.10
C ILE A 40 -6.77 -3.67 19.62
N VAL A 41 -6.66 -3.81 18.30
CA VAL A 41 -6.21 -5.06 17.69
C VAL A 41 -4.73 -4.89 17.40
N ALA A 42 -3.90 -5.61 18.12
CA ALA A 42 -2.46 -5.49 17.95
C ALA A 42 -2.03 -6.23 16.70
N LEU A 43 -1.20 -5.57 15.92
CA LEU A 43 -0.64 -6.19 14.73
C LEU A 43 0.63 -6.93 15.11
N GLU A 44 0.99 -7.93 14.33
CA GLU A 44 2.16 -8.74 14.60
C GLU A 44 3.45 -8.06 14.18
N ASN A 45 3.33 -6.93 13.51
CA ASN A 45 4.50 -6.22 13.01
C ASN A 45 5.10 -5.30 14.06
N SER A 46 6.38 -5.03 13.91
CA SER A 46 7.07 -4.07 14.76
C SER A 46 6.88 -2.68 14.18
N THR A 47 7.00 -1.66 15.03
CA THR A 47 6.89 -0.29 14.57
C THR A 47 8.04 0.10 13.65
N THR A 48 9.12 -0.68 13.65
CA THR A 48 10.26 -0.40 12.78
C THR A 48 10.17 -1.13 11.46
N ASP A 49 9.16 -1.98 11.29
CA ASP A 49 9.02 -2.71 10.03
C ASP A 49 8.57 -1.78 8.93
N LEU A 50 8.96 -2.11 7.72
CA LEU A 50 8.48 -1.39 6.55
C LEU A 50 7.07 -1.82 6.25
N VAL A 51 6.31 -0.92 5.64
CA VAL A 51 4.96 -1.25 5.20
C VAL A 51 5.01 -1.60 3.73
N ASP A 52 4.09 -2.45 3.32
CA ASP A 52 4.01 -2.89 1.93
C ASP A 52 3.07 -2.00 1.14
N ILE A 53 3.50 -1.66 -0.05
CA ILE A 53 2.72 -0.77 -0.92
C ILE A 53 2.32 -1.56 -2.15
N TYR A 54 1.02 -1.71 -2.34
CA TYR A 54 0.47 -2.44 -3.46
C TYR A 54 -0.19 -1.50 -4.44
N VAL A 55 0.02 -1.76 -5.70
CA VAL A 55 -0.65 -1.05 -6.78
C VAL A 55 -1.40 -2.08 -7.59
N SER A 56 -2.72 -1.97 -7.62
CA SER A 56 -3.55 -2.94 -8.33
C SER A 56 -3.22 -4.36 -7.91
N ASP A 57 -3.16 -4.58 -6.60
CA ASP A 57 -2.94 -5.90 -6.02
C ASP A 57 -1.55 -6.49 -6.29
N ARG A 58 -0.61 -5.69 -6.72
CA ARG A 58 0.76 -6.12 -6.90
C ARG A 58 1.65 -5.38 -5.94
N LEU A 59 2.53 -6.11 -5.28
CA LEU A 59 3.49 -5.48 -4.38
C LEU A 59 4.50 -4.70 -5.20
N MET A 60 4.50 -3.39 -5.05
CA MET A 60 5.38 -2.53 -5.83
C MET A 60 6.55 -1.99 -5.03
N ALA A 61 6.35 -1.76 -3.75
CA ALA A 61 7.37 -1.06 -2.99
C ALA A 61 7.19 -1.32 -1.51
N ARG A 62 8.18 -0.92 -0.74
CA ARG A 62 8.10 -0.92 0.71
C ARG A 62 8.59 0.42 1.19
N GLY A 63 8.07 0.85 2.32
CA GLY A 63 8.46 2.14 2.84
C GLY A 63 8.07 2.33 4.27
N ARG A 64 8.20 3.56 4.73
CA ARG A 64 7.87 3.92 6.09
C ARG A 64 6.71 4.89 6.10
N LEU A 65 5.78 4.62 7.00
CA LEU A 65 4.64 5.50 7.13
C LEU A 65 5.08 6.80 7.77
N VAL A 66 4.64 7.91 7.24
CA VAL A 66 4.99 9.23 7.75
C VAL A 66 3.74 10.09 7.83
N VAL A 67 3.82 11.12 8.65
CA VAL A 67 2.75 12.10 8.76
C VAL A 67 3.38 13.45 8.51
N ALA A 68 2.83 14.18 7.56
CA ALA A 68 3.34 15.50 7.23
C ALA A 68 2.17 16.44 7.02
N ASP A 69 2.17 17.57 7.77
CA ASP A 69 1.12 18.57 7.61
C ASP A 69 -0.27 17.98 7.76
N GLY A 70 -0.43 17.04 8.67
CA GLY A 70 -1.74 16.44 8.92
C GLY A 70 -2.14 15.38 7.92
N GLN A 71 -1.29 15.02 7.00
CA GLN A 71 -1.58 13.99 6.02
C GLN A 71 -0.70 12.78 6.23
N LEU A 72 -1.28 11.61 6.00
CA LEU A 72 -0.50 10.38 6.02
C LEU A 72 0.16 10.18 4.67
N GLY A 73 1.37 9.71 4.71
CA GLY A 73 2.09 9.40 3.50
C GLY A 73 3.05 8.26 3.74
N VAL A 74 3.78 7.87 2.72
CA VAL A 74 4.76 6.81 2.82
C VAL A 74 6.04 7.27 2.14
N THR A 75 7.15 7.15 2.87
CA THR A 75 8.45 7.41 2.26
C THR A 75 8.95 6.08 1.70
N LEU A 76 9.18 6.02 0.42
CA LEU A 76 9.60 4.78 -0.20
C LEU A 76 11.03 4.46 0.20
N SER A 77 11.24 3.22 0.64
CA SER A 77 12.56 2.74 1.00
C SER A 77 13.13 1.84 -0.07
N GLU A 78 12.26 1.10 -0.76
CA GLU A 78 12.72 0.26 -1.85
C GLU A 78 11.58 0.02 -2.82
N ILE A 79 11.93 -0.11 -4.08
CA ILE A 79 10.99 -0.42 -5.15
C ILE A 79 11.19 -1.90 -5.44
N VAL A 80 10.15 -2.69 -5.19
CA VAL A 80 10.27 -4.13 -5.33
C VAL A 80 10.09 -4.59 -6.75
N ASP A 81 9.07 -4.08 -7.38
CA ASP A 81 8.72 -4.57 -8.68
C ASP A 81 9.46 -3.88 -9.78
N GLY A 82 9.79 -2.70 -9.52
CA GLY A 82 10.59 -1.97 -10.43
C GLY A 82 10.19 -2.17 -11.82
N ARG A 83 10.83 -2.90 -12.46
CA ARG A 83 10.66 -3.12 -13.69
C ARG A 83 10.11 -4.26 -13.86
N SER A 84 9.58 -4.69 -13.04
CA SER A 84 8.92 -5.85 -13.16
C SER A 84 9.51 -6.69 -14.18
N PRO A 85 9.82 -7.81 -13.82
CA PRO A 85 10.36 -8.78 -14.74
C PRO A 85 9.46 -8.98 -15.90
N GLY A 86 8.22 -8.71 -15.70
CA GLY A 86 7.32 -8.88 -16.79
C GLY A 86 7.63 -7.94 -17.92
N PHE A 87 8.36 -6.90 -17.62
CA PHE A 87 8.70 -6.02 -18.67
C PHE A 87 10.00 -6.35 -19.29
N ALA A 88 10.74 -7.11 -18.66
CA ALA A 88 12.08 -7.36 -19.16
C ALA A 88 12.04 -8.36 -20.28
#